data_34fce059bfc8b7738511d6c24ff0919d
#
_entry.id   34fce059bfc8b7738511d6c24ff0919d
#
_cell.length_a   1.000
_cell.length_b   1.000
_cell.length_c   1.000
_cell.angle_alpha   90.00
_cell.angle_beta   90.00
_cell.angle_gamma   90.00
#
_symmetry.space_group_name_H-M   'P 1'
#
loop_
_entity.id
_entity.type
_entity.pdbx_description
1 polymer ?
#
loop_
_entity_poly.entity_id
_entity_poly.type
_entity_poly.pdbx_seq_one_letter_code
_entity_poly.pdbx_strand_id
1 'polypeptide(L)'
;MLRFSKRFTLTLGAVLALALSPIIQAQTGKRLALVQVNQQALYFTQITQGAQAAAKAAGAELVVFNANDNPSAQNDAIEAYIQDKVDAILVCAIDVNGIKPAVTAAAQAGIPVVAIDAVINGDNAVQVGVDNREAARQIGQYTGEYINRELAGKASIGVVGALGSYVQNLRLDGFREGLAKTASQAKIVNTVDGNNVQDTAQAAENLLTANPDLQIIYATGEPALIGSVAASMSQGAGERVRIFGWDLSSQAVQGLDDGSVAVVVQQNTQAMGKTAVESALALLSGKSVTREQSIPVTLVTKANLAAYRAEFK
;
A
#
# COMPACT_ATOMS: atom_id res chain seq x y z
N MET A 1 103.24 33.05 4.50
CA MET A 1 102.35 31.88 4.83
C MET A 1 100.95 32.35 4.88
N LEU A 2 100.20 32.13 3.79
CA LEU A 2 98.79 32.55 3.64
C LEU A 2 97.92 31.37 3.96
N ARG A 3 96.95 31.55 4.87
CA ARG A 3 95.86 30.61 5.14
C ARG A 3 94.56 31.09 4.44
N PHE A 4 94.11 30.34 3.47
CA PHE A 4 92.82 30.56 2.84
C PHE A 4 91.70 29.87 3.68
N SER A 5 90.71 30.67 4.11
CA SER A 5 89.49 30.23 4.75
C SER A 5 88.39 30.01 3.68
N LYS A 6 87.92 28.82 3.49
CA LYS A 6 86.79 28.52 2.66
C LYS A 6 85.50 28.73 3.47
N ARG A 7 84.71 29.69 3.07
CA ARG A 7 83.31 29.85 3.57
C ARG A 7 82.39 28.94 2.79
N PHE A 8 81.73 28.03 3.49
CA PHE A 8 80.67 27.17 2.98
C PHE A 8 79.33 27.91 3.16
N THR A 9 78.66 28.26 2.05
CA THR A 9 77.30 28.81 2.07
C THR A 9 76.31 27.67 1.97
N LEU A 10 75.53 27.42 3.04
CA LEU A 10 74.38 26.46 3.02
C LEU A 10 73.16 27.19 2.49
N THR A 11 72.68 26.80 1.31
CA THR A 11 71.44 27.24 0.77
C THR A 11 70.30 26.27 1.28
N LEU A 12 69.42 26.82 2.14
CA LEU A 12 68.24 26.13 2.69
C LEU A 12 67.13 26.17 1.65
N GLY A 13 66.87 25.06 0.92
CA GLY A 13 65.78 24.93 0.03
C GLY A 13 64.54 24.62 0.82
N ALA A 14 63.58 25.55 0.87
CA ALA A 14 62.24 25.32 1.42
C ALA A 14 61.40 24.51 0.42
N VAL A 15 61.15 23.24 0.71
CA VAL A 15 60.19 22.41 -0.01
C VAL A 15 58.79 22.73 0.51
N LEU A 16 58.01 23.47 -0.28
CA LEU A 16 56.61 23.75 -0.01
C LEU A 16 55.78 22.49 -0.34
N ALA A 17 55.50 21.65 0.67
CA ALA A 17 54.58 20.52 0.53
C ALA A 17 53.15 21.05 0.43
N LEU A 18 52.61 21.11 -0.81
CA LEU A 18 51.17 21.28 -1.04
C LEU A 18 50.46 20.06 -0.49
N ALA A 19 49.83 20.19 0.67
CA ALA A 19 48.90 19.23 1.20
C ALA A 19 47.65 19.23 0.29
N LEU A 20 47.56 18.28 -0.62
CA LEU A 20 46.32 17.92 -1.30
C LEU A 20 45.37 17.32 -0.25
N SER A 21 44.55 18.18 0.34
CA SER A 21 43.38 17.70 1.11
C SER A 21 42.50 16.91 0.16
N PRO A 22 42.13 15.65 0.46
CA PRO A 22 41.14 14.95 -0.33
C PRO A 22 39.84 15.73 -0.20
N ILE A 23 39.34 16.25 -1.31
CA ILE A 23 37.99 16.74 -1.42
C ILE A 23 37.13 15.49 -1.20
N ILE A 24 36.63 15.33 0.02
CA ILE A 24 35.55 14.38 0.30
C ILE A 24 34.36 14.90 -0.53
N GLN A 25 34.25 14.38 -1.72
CA GLN A 25 33.06 14.55 -2.54
C GLN A 25 31.95 13.88 -1.74
N ALA A 26 31.16 14.67 -1.01
CA ALA A 26 29.95 14.20 -0.37
C ALA A 26 29.16 13.54 -1.49
N GLN A 27 29.09 12.22 -1.47
CA GLN A 27 28.25 11.45 -2.35
C GLN A 27 26.85 11.90 -1.99
N THR A 28 26.31 12.88 -2.73
CA THR A 28 24.93 13.35 -2.55
C THR A 28 24.06 12.13 -2.80
N GLY A 29 23.49 11.57 -1.73
CA GLY A 29 22.59 10.45 -1.82
C GLY A 29 21.45 10.80 -2.78
N LYS A 30 20.88 9.79 -3.43
CA LYS A 30 19.72 9.99 -4.31
C LYS A 30 18.60 10.66 -3.53
N ARG A 31 17.94 11.66 -4.13
CA ARG A 31 16.80 12.39 -3.55
C ARG A 31 15.52 11.90 -4.20
N LEU A 32 14.71 11.19 -3.42
CA LEU A 32 13.41 10.65 -3.83
C LEU A 32 12.28 11.51 -3.26
N ALA A 33 11.18 11.64 -4.00
CA ALA A 33 9.98 12.30 -3.53
C ALA A 33 8.82 11.30 -3.42
N LEU A 34 8.11 11.31 -2.29
CA LEU A 34 6.85 10.56 -2.11
C LEU A 34 5.69 11.53 -2.04
N VAL A 35 4.83 11.48 -3.05
CA VAL A 35 3.58 12.27 -3.11
C VAL A 35 2.45 11.40 -2.57
N GLN A 36 2.01 11.71 -1.34
CA GLN A 36 1.08 10.89 -0.57
C GLN A 36 -0.34 11.47 -0.64
N VAL A 37 -1.36 10.62 -0.45
CA VAL A 37 -2.77 10.99 -0.38
C VAL A 37 -3.03 11.84 0.86
N ASN A 38 -2.80 11.26 2.03
CA ASN A 38 -2.84 11.92 3.34
C ASN A 38 -1.89 11.23 4.32
N GLN A 39 -1.73 11.81 5.51
CA GLN A 39 -0.90 11.26 6.59
C GLN A 39 -1.71 10.95 7.86
N GLN A 40 -3.02 10.92 7.76
CA GLN A 40 -3.93 10.61 8.85
C GLN A 40 -4.33 9.13 8.87
N ALA A 41 -4.58 8.55 7.68
CA ALA A 41 -4.93 7.14 7.57
C ALA A 41 -3.70 6.24 7.81
N LEU A 42 -3.89 5.22 8.64
CA LEU A 42 -2.84 4.24 8.99
C LEU A 42 -2.24 3.60 7.73
N TYR A 43 -3.08 3.29 6.74
CA TYR A 43 -2.69 2.73 5.45
C TYR A 43 -1.55 3.53 4.79
N PHE A 44 -1.72 4.85 4.65
CA PHE A 44 -0.74 5.71 4.00
C PHE A 44 0.47 6.03 4.89
N THR A 45 0.29 6.09 6.22
CA THR A 45 1.42 6.28 7.13
C THR A 45 2.34 5.05 7.15
N GLN A 46 1.81 3.85 7.08
CA GLN A 46 2.60 2.62 6.97
C GLN A 46 3.37 2.52 5.64
N ILE A 47 2.77 2.91 4.50
CA ILE A 47 3.49 3.02 3.22
C ILE A 47 4.67 3.99 3.37
N THR A 48 4.44 5.16 3.96
CA THR A 48 5.48 6.17 4.21
C THR A 48 6.60 5.63 5.10
N GLN A 49 6.26 4.92 6.17
CA GLN A 49 7.26 4.29 7.06
C GLN A 49 8.14 3.27 6.33
N GLY A 50 7.52 2.41 5.52
CA GLY A 50 8.25 1.43 4.70
C GLY A 50 9.18 2.10 3.70
N ALA A 51 8.72 3.15 3.03
CA ALA A 51 9.52 3.94 2.09
C ALA A 51 10.70 4.66 2.80
N GLN A 52 10.44 5.30 3.95
CA GLN A 52 11.47 5.97 4.74
C GLN A 52 12.56 5.00 5.23
N ALA A 53 12.16 3.84 5.73
CA ALA A 53 13.09 2.81 6.18
C ALA A 53 13.98 2.32 5.03
N ALA A 54 13.40 2.07 3.84
CA ALA A 54 14.14 1.62 2.66
C ALA A 54 15.09 2.70 2.12
N ALA A 55 14.63 3.95 2.02
CA ALA A 55 15.46 5.07 1.58
C ALA A 55 16.67 5.27 2.52
N LYS A 56 16.42 5.27 3.83
CA LYS A 56 17.47 5.37 4.86
C LYS A 56 18.51 4.25 4.74
N ALA A 57 18.04 3.01 4.56
CA ALA A 57 18.92 1.84 4.41
C ALA A 57 19.79 1.93 3.16
N ALA A 58 19.29 2.56 2.09
CA ALA A 58 20.00 2.78 0.84
C ALA A 58 20.87 4.06 0.82
N GLY A 59 20.88 4.86 1.89
CA GLY A 59 21.58 6.17 1.92
C GLY A 59 20.95 7.22 1.02
N ALA A 60 19.66 7.08 0.68
CA ALA A 60 18.90 8.04 -0.09
C ALA A 60 18.08 8.98 0.82
N GLU A 61 17.88 10.21 0.38
CA GLU A 61 16.93 11.14 0.99
C GLU A 61 15.53 10.85 0.46
N LEU A 62 14.53 10.83 1.34
CA LEU A 62 13.11 10.76 0.95
C LEU A 62 12.38 12.00 1.50
N VAL A 63 11.92 12.85 0.60
CA VAL A 63 11.00 13.94 0.94
C VAL A 63 9.56 13.47 0.74
N VAL A 64 8.67 13.81 1.69
CA VAL A 64 7.27 13.38 1.67
C VAL A 64 6.36 14.59 1.56
N PHE A 65 5.51 14.60 0.55
CA PHE A 65 4.46 15.59 0.37
C PHE A 65 3.11 15.00 0.79
N ASN A 66 2.37 15.73 1.60
CA ASN A 66 1.02 15.37 2.03
C ASN A 66 -0.01 16.19 1.24
N ALA A 67 -0.76 15.54 0.36
CA ALA A 67 -1.75 16.21 -0.46
C ALA A 67 -3.05 16.56 0.28
N ASN A 68 -3.28 16.01 1.48
CA ASN A 68 -4.51 16.19 2.26
C ASN A 68 -5.78 15.93 1.43
N ASP A 69 -5.80 14.80 0.72
CA ASP A 69 -6.91 14.36 -0.14
C ASP A 69 -7.25 15.31 -1.31
N ASN A 70 -6.29 16.17 -1.71
CA ASN A 70 -6.44 17.11 -2.80
C ASN A 70 -5.69 16.67 -4.07
N PRO A 71 -6.39 16.23 -5.14
CA PRO A 71 -5.76 15.78 -6.38
C PRO A 71 -4.94 16.87 -7.09
N SER A 72 -5.39 18.14 -7.05
CA SER A 72 -4.64 19.24 -7.66
C SER A 72 -3.31 19.46 -6.96
N ALA A 73 -3.28 19.39 -5.62
CA ALA A 73 -2.05 19.52 -4.85
C ALA A 73 -1.03 18.42 -5.19
N GLN A 74 -1.49 17.21 -5.57
CA GLN A 74 -0.58 16.16 -6.05
C GLN A 74 0.08 16.54 -7.37
N ASN A 75 -0.67 17.08 -8.32
CA ASN A 75 -0.12 17.55 -9.60
C ASN A 75 0.89 18.67 -9.39
N ASP A 76 0.55 19.68 -8.58
CA ASP A 76 1.43 20.82 -8.28
C ASP A 76 2.74 20.34 -7.61
N ALA A 77 2.64 19.36 -6.70
CA ALA A 77 3.82 18.78 -6.05
C ALA A 77 4.72 18.04 -7.03
N ILE A 78 4.17 17.26 -7.97
CA ILE A 78 4.95 16.57 -9.00
C ILE A 78 5.66 17.60 -9.87
N GLU A 79 4.98 18.66 -10.31
CA GLU A 79 5.58 19.73 -11.11
C GLU A 79 6.72 20.42 -10.35
N ALA A 80 6.55 20.72 -9.06
CA ALA A 80 7.59 21.28 -8.22
C ALA A 80 8.81 20.35 -8.11
N TYR A 81 8.59 19.05 -7.92
CA TYR A 81 9.67 18.07 -7.84
C TYR A 81 10.41 17.87 -9.18
N ILE A 82 9.72 18.04 -10.31
CA ILE A 82 10.38 18.09 -11.63
C ILE A 82 11.32 19.30 -11.71
N GLN A 83 10.87 20.48 -11.25
CA GLN A 83 11.69 21.71 -11.22
C GLN A 83 12.87 21.57 -10.25
N ASP A 84 12.65 20.93 -9.11
CA ASP A 84 13.67 20.64 -8.09
C ASP A 84 14.65 19.53 -8.50
N LYS A 85 14.40 18.88 -9.65
CA LYS A 85 15.22 17.80 -10.20
C LYS A 85 15.48 16.66 -9.21
N VAL A 86 14.41 16.20 -8.54
CA VAL A 86 14.52 14.98 -7.73
C VAL A 86 14.90 13.79 -8.63
N ASP A 87 15.57 12.80 -8.06
CA ASP A 87 16.02 11.64 -8.86
C ASP A 87 14.87 10.72 -9.26
N ALA A 88 13.84 10.53 -8.41
CA ALA A 88 12.65 9.75 -8.72
C ALA A 88 11.44 10.23 -7.92
N ILE A 89 10.25 9.94 -8.44
CA ILE A 89 8.97 10.26 -7.80
C ILE A 89 8.21 8.96 -7.51
N LEU A 90 7.75 8.82 -6.25
CA LEU A 90 6.82 7.79 -5.80
C LEU A 90 5.47 8.48 -5.58
N VAL A 91 4.37 7.88 -6.01
CA VAL A 91 3.05 8.52 -5.89
C VAL A 91 1.94 7.53 -5.52
N CYS A 92 1.16 7.85 -4.49
CA CYS A 92 -0.12 7.24 -4.21
C CYS A 92 -1.21 8.14 -4.82
N ALA A 93 -1.69 7.83 -6.01
CA ALA A 93 -2.59 8.72 -6.74
C ALA A 93 -4.00 8.76 -6.14
N ILE A 94 -4.53 9.96 -5.90
CA ILE A 94 -5.94 10.19 -5.51
C ILE A 94 -6.84 10.03 -6.74
N ASP A 95 -6.48 10.66 -7.85
CA ASP A 95 -7.15 10.53 -9.15
C ASP A 95 -6.17 9.97 -10.19
N VAL A 96 -6.34 8.68 -10.51
CA VAL A 96 -5.49 7.96 -11.47
C VAL A 96 -5.56 8.48 -12.89
N ASN A 97 -6.59 9.22 -13.24
CA ASN A 97 -6.73 9.84 -14.56
C ASN A 97 -6.19 11.26 -14.57
N GLY A 98 -6.56 12.07 -13.57
CA GLY A 98 -6.14 13.46 -13.43
C GLY A 98 -4.63 13.63 -13.19
N ILE A 99 -3.93 12.61 -12.67
CA ILE A 99 -2.49 12.66 -12.41
C ILE A 99 -1.61 12.31 -13.64
N LYS A 100 -2.19 11.69 -14.68
CA LYS A 100 -1.44 11.23 -15.87
C LYS A 100 -0.60 12.29 -16.55
N PRO A 101 -1.08 13.54 -16.74
CA PRO A 101 -0.27 14.60 -17.35
C PRO A 101 1.01 14.87 -16.56
N ALA A 102 0.93 14.98 -15.22
CA ALA A 102 2.08 15.24 -14.36
C ALA A 102 3.06 14.06 -14.36
N VAL A 103 2.58 12.82 -14.32
CA VAL A 103 3.41 11.59 -14.44
C VAL A 103 4.11 11.54 -15.80
N THR A 104 3.41 11.92 -16.88
CA THR A 104 4.00 11.99 -18.23
C THR A 104 5.08 13.06 -18.30
N ALA A 105 4.85 14.23 -17.70
CA ALA A 105 5.85 15.31 -17.66
C ALA A 105 7.11 14.89 -16.88
N ALA A 106 6.96 14.18 -15.75
CA ALA A 106 8.08 13.62 -15.00
C ALA A 106 8.91 12.64 -15.84
N ALA A 107 8.24 11.72 -16.57
CA ALA A 107 8.90 10.77 -17.45
C ALA A 107 9.63 11.47 -18.60
N GLN A 108 9.04 12.52 -19.20
CA GLN A 108 9.67 13.34 -20.24
C GLN A 108 10.89 14.12 -19.74
N ALA A 109 10.88 14.49 -18.45
CA ALA A 109 12.04 15.09 -17.77
C ALA A 109 13.12 14.07 -17.39
N GLY A 110 12.93 12.79 -17.70
CA GLY A 110 13.85 11.70 -17.35
C GLY A 110 13.79 11.27 -15.90
N ILE A 111 12.74 11.65 -15.15
CA ILE A 111 12.53 11.29 -13.76
C ILE A 111 11.63 10.05 -13.71
N PRO A 112 12.12 8.89 -13.27
CA PRO A 112 11.32 7.69 -13.14
C PRO A 112 10.20 7.86 -12.09
N VAL A 113 9.02 7.34 -12.40
CA VAL A 113 7.85 7.35 -11.52
C VAL A 113 7.49 5.95 -11.09
N VAL A 114 7.22 5.78 -9.80
CA VAL A 114 6.66 4.54 -9.22
C VAL A 114 5.31 4.87 -8.60
N ALA A 115 4.25 4.30 -9.15
CA ALA A 115 2.91 4.38 -8.58
C ALA A 115 2.73 3.32 -7.50
N ILE A 116 2.14 3.71 -6.38
CA ILE A 116 1.88 2.83 -5.24
C ILE A 116 0.36 2.69 -5.06
N ASP A 117 -0.13 1.46 -4.88
CA ASP A 117 -1.52 1.09 -4.66
C ASP A 117 -2.42 1.35 -5.88
N ALA A 118 -2.69 2.59 -6.21
CA ALA A 118 -3.56 2.95 -7.32
C ALA A 118 -2.85 2.81 -8.68
N VAL A 119 -3.43 2.05 -9.60
CA VAL A 119 -2.85 1.79 -10.93
C VAL A 119 -3.00 2.99 -11.84
N ILE A 120 -1.89 3.60 -12.24
CA ILE A 120 -1.84 4.66 -13.24
C ILE A 120 -1.62 4.01 -14.61
N ASN A 121 -2.68 3.94 -15.42
CA ASN A 121 -2.60 3.36 -16.77
C ASN A 121 -1.70 4.19 -17.69
N GLY A 122 -0.85 3.52 -18.47
CA GLY A 122 0.16 4.13 -19.36
C GLY A 122 1.54 3.55 -19.08
N ASP A 123 2.55 3.86 -19.90
CA ASP A 123 3.89 3.26 -19.81
C ASP A 123 4.88 4.06 -18.96
N ASN A 124 4.41 5.14 -18.34
CA ASN A 124 5.26 6.15 -17.71
C ASN A 124 5.52 5.87 -16.21
N ALA A 125 4.98 4.79 -15.64
CA ALA A 125 5.20 4.44 -14.25
C ALA A 125 5.33 2.93 -14.02
N VAL A 126 6.20 2.54 -13.08
CA VAL A 126 6.18 1.21 -12.46
C VAL A 126 5.05 1.19 -11.44
N GLN A 127 4.33 0.08 -11.35
CA GLN A 127 3.21 -0.12 -10.44
C GLN A 127 3.62 -1.03 -9.29
N VAL A 128 3.38 -0.61 -8.05
CA VAL A 128 3.60 -1.42 -6.84
C VAL A 128 2.32 -1.45 -6.05
N GLY A 129 1.72 -2.62 -5.86
CA GLY A 129 0.45 -2.72 -5.15
C GLY A 129 0.02 -4.16 -4.96
N VAL A 130 -1.26 -4.37 -4.64
CA VAL A 130 -1.86 -5.70 -4.52
C VAL A 130 -2.53 -6.10 -5.83
N ASP A 131 -2.34 -7.34 -6.27
CA ASP A 131 -3.26 -7.94 -7.22
C ASP A 131 -4.60 -8.20 -6.51
N ASN A 132 -5.51 -7.21 -6.60
CA ASN A 132 -6.77 -7.23 -5.88
C ASN A 132 -7.68 -8.41 -6.29
N ARG A 133 -7.63 -8.84 -7.56
CA ARG A 133 -8.42 -9.97 -8.04
C ARG A 133 -7.89 -11.30 -7.50
N GLU A 134 -6.56 -11.48 -7.56
CA GLU A 134 -5.91 -12.68 -7.04
C GLU A 134 -6.05 -12.79 -5.51
N ALA A 135 -5.83 -11.71 -4.78
CA ALA A 135 -6.02 -11.68 -3.33
C ALA A 135 -7.47 -11.98 -2.93
N ALA A 136 -8.43 -11.45 -3.69
CA ALA A 136 -9.84 -11.76 -3.49
C ALA A 136 -10.20 -13.19 -3.86
N ARG A 137 -9.53 -13.78 -4.83
CA ARG A 137 -9.68 -15.20 -5.16
C ARG A 137 -9.23 -16.08 -3.99
N GLN A 138 -8.15 -15.70 -3.29
CA GLN A 138 -7.68 -16.43 -2.11
C GLN A 138 -8.70 -16.38 -0.96
N ILE A 139 -9.26 -15.22 -0.62
CA ILE A 139 -10.30 -15.16 0.41
C ILE A 139 -11.60 -15.86 -0.04
N GLY A 140 -11.93 -15.85 -1.33
CA GLY A 140 -13.06 -16.60 -1.88
C GLY A 140 -12.87 -18.12 -1.72
N GLN A 141 -11.68 -18.64 -1.95
CA GLN A 141 -11.33 -20.05 -1.71
C GLN A 141 -11.43 -20.38 -0.22
N TYR A 142 -10.82 -19.55 0.63
CA TYR A 142 -10.89 -19.72 2.10
C TYR A 142 -12.35 -19.71 2.60
N THR A 143 -13.20 -18.83 2.07
CA THR A 143 -14.63 -18.79 2.39
C THR A 143 -15.33 -20.07 1.96
N GLY A 144 -15.02 -20.60 0.78
CA GLY A 144 -15.57 -21.88 0.32
C GLY A 144 -15.14 -23.06 1.18
N GLU A 145 -13.88 -23.11 1.62
CA GLU A 145 -13.39 -24.11 2.56
C GLU A 145 -14.10 -24.01 3.92
N TYR A 146 -14.33 -22.79 4.41
CA TYR A 146 -15.13 -22.53 5.61
C TYR A 146 -16.57 -23.07 5.45
N ILE A 147 -17.25 -22.78 4.33
CA ILE A 147 -18.59 -23.23 4.03
C ILE A 147 -18.67 -24.76 4.02
N ASN A 148 -17.69 -25.44 3.42
CA ASN A 148 -17.65 -26.89 3.38
C ASN A 148 -17.47 -27.50 4.77
N ARG A 149 -16.65 -26.88 5.62
CA ARG A 149 -16.35 -27.38 6.97
C ARG A 149 -17.46 -27.09 7.96
N GLU A 150 -18.01 -25.86 7.95
CA GLU A 150 -18.92 -25.36 9.00
C GLU A 150 -20.39 -25.35 8.59
N LEU A 151 -20.70 -25.29 7.27
CA LEU A 151 -22.03 -25.05 6.74
C LEU A 151 -22.52 -26.15 5.77
N ALA A 152 -21.92 -27.33 5.83
CA ALA A 152 -22.28 -28.49 5.00
C ALA A 152 -22.30 -28.18 3.46
N GLY A 153 -21.43 -27.30 3.01
CA GLY A 153 -21.22 -26.99 1.58
C GLY A 153 -22.21 -25.97 0.98
N LYS A 154 -23.13 -25.41 1.77
CA LYS A 154 -24.14 -24.44 1.31
C LYS A 154 -24.15 -23.21 2.18
N ALA A 155 -24.27 -22.04 1.56
CA ALA A 155 -24.42 -20.78 2.30
C ALA A 155 -25.15 -19.72 1.46
N SER A 156 -25.89 -18.86 2.17
CA SER A 156 -26.39 -17.58 1.67
C SER A 156 -25.41 -16.49 2.03
N ILE A 157 -24.88 -15.78 1.02
CA ILE A 157 -23.83 -14.75 1.16
C ILE A 157 -24.40 -13.40 0.74
N GLY A 158 -24.24 -12.39 1.58
CA GLY A 158 -24.42 -10.99 1.22
C GLY A 158 -23.09 -10.34 0.92
N VAL A 159 -23.07 -9.37 0.03
CA VAL A 159 -21.90 -8.55 -0.27
C VAL A 159 -22.18 -7.11 0.11
N VAL A 160 -21.21 -6.49 0.82
CA VAL A 160 -21.24 -5.06 1.17
C VAL A 160 -19.99 -4.40 0.61
N GLY A 161 -20.15 -3.29 -0.12
CA GLY A 161 -18.98 -2.58 -0.66
C GLY A 161 -19.32 -1.39 -1.54
N ALA A 162 -18.30 -0.65 -1.97
CA ALA A 162 -18.45 0.47 -2.88
C ALA A 162 -18.52 -0.01 -4.34
N LEU A 163 -19.72 -0.17 -4.87
CA LEU A 163 -19.96 -0.70 -6.23
C LEU A 163 -19.45 0.22 -7.35
N GLY A 164 -19.24 1.51 -7.06
CA GLY A 164 -18.60 2.45 -7.97
C GLY A 164 -17.08 2.32 -8.03
N SER A 165 -16.46 1.58 -7.10
CA SER A 165 -14.99 1.41 -7.04
C SER A 165 -14.51 0.29 -7.95
N TYR A 166 -13.64 0.62 -8.91
CA TYR A 166 -12.99 -0.37 -9.77
C TYR A 166 -12.24 -1.45 -8.97
N VAL A 167 -11.50 -1.05 -7.95
CA VAL A 167 -10.73 -1.97 -7.08
C VAL A 167 -11.66 -2.93 -6.33
N GLN A 168 -12.75 -2.43 -5.74
CA GLN A 168 -13.68 -3.28 -5.00
C GLN A 168 -14.48 -4.22 -5.93
N ASN A 169 -14.71 -3.82 -7.18
CA ASN A 169 -15.28 -4.71 -8.18
C ASN A 169 -14.30 -5.84 -8.56
N LEU A 170 -13.00 -5.57 -8.71
CA LEU A 170 -11.99 -6.63 -8.88
C LEU A 170 -11.97 -7.60 -7.69
N ARG A 171 -12.12 -7.09 -6.47
CA ARG A 171 -12.23 -7.91 -5.25
C ARG A 171 -13.49 -8.77 -5.25
N LEU A 172 -14.62 -8.24 -5.70
CA LEU A 172 -15.86 -9.02 -5.81
C LEU A 172 -15.73 -10.11 -6.88
N ASP A 173 -15.17 -9.81 -8.03
CA ASP A 173 -14.96 -10.79 -9.10
C ASP A 173 -14.03 -11.92 -8.68
N GLY A 174 -12.88 -11.59 -8.10
CA GLY A 174 -11.93 -12.58 -7.57
C GLY A 174 -12.57 -13.46 -6.49
N PHE A 175 -13.34 -12.86 -5.57
CA PHE A 175 -14.08 -13.61 -4.56
C PHE A 175 -15.05 -14.63 -5.17
N ARG A 176 -15.84 -14.22 -6.16
CA ARG A 176 -16.76 -15.13 -6.89
C ARG A 176 -15.99 -16.28 -7.54
N GLU A 177 -14.86 -16.00 -8.16
CA GLU A 177 -14.02 -17.03 -8.79
C GLU A 177 -13.47 -18.06 -7.78
N GLY A 178 -12.96 -17.56 -6.64
CA GLY A 178 -12.45 -18.42 -5.57
C GLY A 178 -13.55 -19.28 -4.97
N LEU A 179 -14.70 -18.67 -4.66
CA LEU A 179 -15.86 -19.33 -4.09
C LEU A 179 -16.40 -20.43 -5.01
N ALA A 180 -16.55 -20.16 -6.31
CA ALA A 180 -17.08 -21.11 -7.29
C ALA A 180 -16.22 -22.39 -7.41
N LYS A 181 -14.92 -22.28 -7.17
CA LYS A 181 -13.99 -23.43 -7.20
C LYS A 181 -14.11 -24.36 -5.99
N THR A 182 -14.52 -23.82 -4.85
CA THR A 182 -14.48 -24.55 -3.56
C THR A 182 -15.86 -24.86 -3.01
N ALA A 183 -16.86 -23.98 -3.22
CA ALA A 183 -18.23 -24.16 -2.69
C ALA A 183 -19.27 -23.74 -3.73
N SER A 184 -19.44 -24.54 -4.78
CA SER A 184 -20.31 -24.24 -5.93
C SER A 184 -21.80 -24.12 -5.59
N GLN A 185 -22.23 -24.60 -4.41
CA GLN A 185 -23.61 -24.47 -3.94
C GLN A 185 -23.84 -23.21 -3.06
N ALA A 186 -22.80 -22.47 -2.71
CA ALA A 186 -22.93 -21.19 -2.05
C ALA A 186 -23.48 -20.13 -3.02
N LYS A 187 -24.35 -19.26 -2.53
CA LYS A 187 -25.04 -18.26 -3.36
C LYS A 187 -24.85 -16.87 -2.79
N ILE A 188 -24.38 -15.95 -3.63
CA ILE A 188 -24.48 -14.52 -3.34
C ILE A 188 -25.92 -14.12 -3.62
N VAL A 189 -26.68 -13.86 -2.55
CA VAL A 189 -28.13 -13.57 -2.64
C VAL A 189 -28.42 -12.10 -2.82
N ASN A 190 -27.51 -11.22 -2.33
CA ASN A 190 -27.65 -9.78 -2.50
C ASN A 190 -26.29 -9.09 -2.45
N THR A 191 -26.18 -7.93 -3.11
CA THR A 191 -25.03 -7.03 -3.06
C THR A 191 -25.54 -5.62 -2.79
N VAL A 192 -25.02 -4.97 -1.75
CA VAL A 192 -25.44 -3.63 -1.31
C VAL A 192 -24.29 -2.65 -1.37
N ASP A 193 -24.60 -1.40 -1.71
CA ASP A 193 -23.65 -0.33 -1.91
C ASP A 193 -23.48 0.54 -0.67
N GLY A 194 -22.23 1.00 -0.43
CA GLY A 194 -21.89 1.97 0.60
C GLY A 194 -20.43 2.40 0.46
N ASN A 195 -20.19 3.70 0.56
CA ASN A 195 -18.87 4.29 0.29
C ASN A 195 -18.06 4.64 1.56
N ASN A 196 -18.72 4.75 2.70
CA ASN A 196 -18.12 5.04 4.00
C ASN A 196 -18.70 4.13 5.08
N VAL A 197 -18.18 4.20 6.29
CA VAL A 197 -18.60 3.33 7.40
C VAL A 197 -20.08 3.46 7.72
N GLN A 198 -20.63 4.68 7.70
CA GLN A 198 -22.04 4.91 8.04
C GLN A 198 -22.97 4.33 6.96
N ASP A 199 -22.67 4.59 5.68
CA ASP A 199 -23.45 4.06 4.56
C ASP A 199 -23.41 2.52 4.55
N THR A 200 -22.24 1.93 4.75
CA THR A 200 -22.06 0.47 4.76
C THR A 200 -22.71 -0.19 5.98
N ALA A 201 -22.73 0.46 7.14
CA ALA A 201 -23.47 -0.03 8.30
C ALA A 201 -24.98 -0.09 8.00
N GLN A 202 -25.57 0.99 7.47
CA GLN A 202 -26.97 1.03 7.10
C GLN A 202 -27.29 0.01 6.00
N ALA A 203 -26.43 -0.13 5.00
CA ALA A 203 -26.58 -1.12 3.93
C ALA A 203 -26.55 -2.56 4.48
N ALA A 204 -25.64 -2.85 5.41
CA ALA A 204 -25.51 -4.14 6.06
C ALA A 204 -26.72 -4.46 6.97
N GLU A 205 -27.25 -3.47 7.70
CA GLU A 205 -28.48 -3.63 8.49
C GLU A 205 -29.68 -3.98 7.61
N ASN A 206 -29.85 -3.28 6.49
CA ASN A 206 -30.89 -3.56 5.52
C ASN A 206 -30.72 -4.96 4.88
N LEU A 207 -29.47 -5.34 4.56
CA LEU A 207 -29.13 -6.65 4.04
C LEU A 207 -29.52 -7.78 5.01
N LEU A 208 -29.18 -7.64 6.30
CA LEU A 208 -29.49 -8.60 7.36
C LEU A 208 -31.01 -8.72 7.58
N THR A 209 -31.72 -7.60 7.55
CA THR A 209 -33.17 -7.54 7.72
C THR A 209 -33.92 -8.23 6.55
N ALA A 210 -33.46 -7.96 5.33
CA ALA A 210 -34.06 -8.51 4.12
C ALA A 210 -33.75 -10.01 3.91
N ASN A 211 -32.69 -10.52 4.57
CA ASN A 211 -32.20 -11.88 4.40
C ASN A 211 -32.00 -12.58 5.75
N PRO A 212 -33.06 -13.01 6.45
CA PRO A 212 -32.96 -13.61 7.78
C PRO A 212 -32.10 -14.90 7.83
N ASP A 213 -31.99 -15.59 6.70
CA ASP A 213 -31.20 -16.82 6.54
C ASP A 213 -29.75 -16.54 6.08
N LEU A 214 -29.33 -15.29 6.06
CA LEU A 214 -27.96 -14.93 5.69
C LEU A 214 -26.94 -15.52 6.67
N GLN A 215 -25.92 -16.18 6.16
CA GLN A 215 -24.91 -16.84 6.97
C GLN A 215 -23.52 -16.17 6.85
N ILE A 216 -23.28 -15.49 5.72
CA ILE A 216 -21.97 -14.85 5.44
C ILE A 216 -22.19 -13.45 4.90
N ILE A 217 -21.36 -12.52 5.35
CA ILE A 217 -21.15 -11.21 4.69
C ILE A 217 -19.72 -11.19 4.16
N TYR A 218 -19.58 -10.88 2.87
CA TYR A 218 -18.31 -10.51 2.27
C TYR A 218 -18.23 -8.99 2.13
N ALA A 219 -17.30 -8.37 2.86
CA ALA A 219 -17.04 -6.93 2.84
C ALA A 219 -15.84 -6.63 1.93
N THR A 220 -16.03 -5.85 0.88
CA THR A 220 -15.02 -5.66 -0.18
C THR A 220 -13.94 -4.63 0.14
N GLY A 221 -14.01 -3.96 1.31
CA GLY A 221 -13.04 -2.98 1.79
C GLY A 221 -13.23 -2.66 3.28
N GLU A 222 -12.31 -1.91 3.87
CA GLU A 222 -12.31 -1.57 5.30
C GLU A 222 -13.62 -0.92 5.77
N PRO A 223 -14.18 0.12 5.11
CA PRO A 223 -15.44 0.72 5.55
C PRO A 223 -16.59 -0.29 5.58
N ALA A 224 -16.64 -1.18 4.57
CA ALA A 224 -17.64 -2.23 4.50
C ALA A 224 -17.48 -3.29 5.61
N LEU A 225 -16.23 -3.63 5.97
CA LEU A 225 -15.94 -4.54 7.07
C LEU A 225 -16.39 -3.93 8.41
N ILE A 226 -16.00 -2.69 8.69
CA ILE A 226 -16.37 -1.97 9.92
C ILE A 226 -17.90 -1.84 10.02
N GLY A 227 -18.54 -1.39 8.93
CA GLY A 227 -20.01 -1.24 8.89
C GLY A 227 -20.74 -2.56 9.07
N SER A 228 -20.25 -3.65 8.46
CA SER A 228 -20.85 -4.99 8.62
C SER A 228 -20.69 -5.54 10.04
N VAL A 229 -19.57 -5.30 10.71
CA VAL A 229 -19.37 -5.64 12.14
C VAL A 229 -20.34 -4.86 13.00
N ALA A 230 -20.48 -3.55 12.80
CA ALA A 230 -21.42 -2.72 13.55
C ALA A 230 -22.88 -3.16 13.37
N ALA A 231 -23.30 -3.44 12.12
CA ALA A 231 -24.63 -3.94 11.81
C ALA A 231 -24.91 -5.30 12.43
N SER A 232 -23.94 -6.22 12.38
CA SER A 232 -24.06 -7.54 12.99
C SER A 232 -24.21 -7.45 14.51
N MET A 233 -23.48 -6.57 15.17
CA MET A 233 -23.60 -6.31 16.62
C MET A 233 -24.96 -5.68 16.96
N SER A 234 -25.38 -4.65 16.23
CA SER A 234 -26.64 -3.92 16.43
C SER A 234 -27.87 -4.85 16.35
N GLN A 235 -27.83 -5.81 15.43
CA GLN A 235 -28.94 -6.76 15.22
C GLN A 235 -28.78 -8.10 15.93
N GLY A 236 -27.73 -8.25 16.77
CA GLY A 236 -27.46 -9.51 17.46
C GLY A 236 -27.20 -10.70 16.52
N ALA A 237 -26.68 -10.42 15.32
CA ALA A 237 -26.47 -11.43 14.28
C ALA A 237 -25.14 -12.17 14.39
N GLY A 238 -24.26 -11.83 15.35
CA GLY A 238 -22.91 -12.35 15.47
C GLY A 238 -22.75 -13.86 15.65
N GLU A 239 -23.78 -14.53 16.20
CA GLU A 239 -23.77 -16.01 16.28
C GLU A 239 -24.14 -16.68 14.95
N ARG A 240 -24.97 -16.03 14.16
CA ARG A 240 -25.53 -16.56 12.90
C ARG A 240 -24.70 -16.21 11.68
N VAL A 241 -24.17 -14.98 11.61
CA VAL A 241 -23.46 -14.43 10.45
C VAL A 241 -21.97 -14.36 10.71
N ARG A 242 -21.17 -14.81 9.76
CA ARG A 242 -19.71 -14.63 9.76
C ARG A 242 -19.31 -13.64 8.70
N ILE A 243 -18.38 -12.74 9.06
CA ILE A 243 -17.92 -11.67 8.18
C ILE A 243 -16.52 -12.03 7.67
N PHE A 244 -16.33 -11.86 6.37
CA PHE A 244 -15.09 -12.03 5.63
C PHE A 244 -14.78 -10.69 4.96
N GLY A 245 -13.58 -10.14 5.12
CA GLY A 245 -13.38 -8.79 4.64
C GLY A 245 -11.93 -8.41 4.37
N TRP A 246 -11.71 -7.11 4.24
CA TRP A 246 -10.44 -6.49 3.87
C TRP A 246 -10.03 -5.44 4.87
N ASP A 247 -8.73 -5.39 5.09
CA ASP A 247 -7.99 -4.42 5.89
C ASP A 247 -8.38 -4.45 7.39
N LEU A 248 -7.39 -4.68 8.22
CA LEU A 248 -7.57 -4.71 9.67
C LEU A 248 -7.86 -3.31 10.22
N SER A 249 -8.76 -3.28 11.18
CA SER A 249 -9.08 -2.14 12.03
C SER A 249 -9.26 -2.63 13.47
N SER A 250 -9.39 -1.73 14.43
CA SER A 250 -9.69 -2.13 15.81
C SER A 250 -10.99 -2.95 15.92
N GLN A 251 -12.01 -2.61 15.11
CA GLN A 251 -13.27 -3.35 15.05
C GLN A 251 -13.09 -4.74 14.42
N ALA A 252 -12.29 -4.84 13.36
CA ALA A 252 -11.99 -6.14 12.74
C ALA A 252 -11.20 -7.06 13.70
N VAL A 253 -10.24 -6.50 14.45
CA VAL A 253 -9.50 -7.23 15.49
C VAL A 253 -10.45 -7.76 16.56
N GLN A 254 -11.37 -6.93 17.06
CA GLN A 254 -12.38 -7.37 18.01
C GLN A 254 -13.27 -8.47 17.45
N GLY A 255 -13.73 -8.30 16.19
CA GLY A 255 -14.56 -9.31 15.50
C GLY A 255 -13.84 -10.64 15.27
N LEU A 256 -12.51 -10.64 15.04
CA LEU A 256 -11.70 -11.85 14.98
C LEU A 256 -11.59 -12.52 16.37
N ASP A 257 -11.54 -11.74 17.45
CA ASP A 257 -11.48 -12.25 18.82
C ASP A 257 -12.78 -12.90 19.27
N ASP A 258 -13.91 -12.26 19.01
CA ASP A 258 -15.24 -12.80 19.38
C ASP A 258 -15.80 -13.80 18.36
N GLY A 259 -15.16 -13.91 17.18
CA GLY A 259 -15.52 -14.86 16.13
C GLY A 259 -16.61 -14.38 15.17
N SER A 260 -17.08 -13.16 15.28
CA SER A 260 -18.02 -12.56 14.28
C SER A 260 -17.33 -12.31 12.92
N VAL A 261 -16.02 -12.03 12.93
CA VAL A 261 -15.17 -11.98 11.74
C VAL A 261 -14.36 -13.28 11.65
N ALA A 262 -14.43 -13.94 10.49
CA ALA A 262 -13.72 -15.20 10.25
C ALA A 262 -12.30 -14.96 9.72
N VAL A 263 -12.14 -14.03 8.79
CA VAL A 263 -10.86 -13.73 8.14
C VAL A 263 -10.86 -12.32 7.55
N VAL A 264 -9.69 -11.71 7.55
CA VAL A 264 -9.42 -10.41 6.93
C VAL A 264 -8.23 -10.54 5.99
N VAL A 265 -8.37 -10.05 4.76
CA VAL A 265 -7.24 -9.84 3.84
C VAL A 265 -6.47 -8.62 4.32
N GLN A 266 -5.26 -8.82 4.84
CA GLN A 266 -4.38 -7.73 5.27
C GLN A 266 -3.33 -7.45 4.21
N GLN A 267 -3.25 -6.20 3.79
CA GLN A 267 -2.26 -5.71 2.85
C GLN A 267 -0.95 -5.37 3.58
N ASN A 268 0.20 -5.67 2.95
CA ASN A 268 1.50 -5.30 3.50
C ASN A 268 1.92 -3.93 3.00
N THR A 269 1.35 -2.89 3.58
CA THR A 269 1.56 -1.48 3.20
C THR A 269 3.00 -1.01 3.38
N GLN A 270 3.69 -1.49 4.42
CA GLN A 270 5.12 -1.19 4.59
C GLN A 270 5.98 -1.81 3.47
N ALA A 271 5.65 -3.03 3.04
CA ALA A 271 6.33 -3.65 1.90
C ALA A 271 6.06 -2.90 0.58
N MET A 272 4.87 -2.31 0.39
CA MET A 272 4.59 -1.47 -0.78
C MET A 272 5.54 -0.27 -0.82
N GLY A 273 5.64 0.49 0.28
CA GLY A 273 6.56 1.63 0.37
C GLY A 273 8.02 1.25 0.16
N LYS A 274 8.46 0.13 0.79
CA LYS A 274 9.80 -0.41 0.61
C LYS A 274 10.07 -0.77 -0.86
N THR A 275 9.21 -1.57 -1.48
CA THR A 275 9.38 -2.03 -2.86
C THR A 275 9.37 -0.86 -3.84
N ALA A 276 8.57 0.18 -3.58
CA ALA A 276 8.56 1.37 -4.43
C ALA A 276 9.92 2.10 -4.41
N VAL A 277 10.54 2.27 -3.25
CA VAL A 277 11.89 2.85 -3.14
C VAL A 277 12.93 1.97 -3.82
N GLU A 278 12.90 0.66 -3.58
CA GLU A 278 13.83 -0.30 -4.20
C GLU A 278 13.71 -0.27 -5.73
N SER A 279 12.48 -0.16 -6.26
CA SER A 279 12.21 -0.04 -7.69
C SER A 279 12.74 1.26 -8.27
N ALA A 280 12.52 2.39 -7.60
CA ALA A 280 13.03 3.68 -8.01
C ALA A 280 14.57 3.67 -8.07
N LEU A 281 15.24 3.16 -7.06
CA LEU A 281 16.70 3.06 -7.02
C LEU A 281 17.26 2.09 -8.06
N ALA A 282 16.55 1.00 -8.37
CA ALA A 282 16.91 0.08 -9.43
C ALA A 282 16.85 0.76 -10.80
N LEU A 283 15.76 1.51 -11.09
CA LEU A 283 15.63 2.30 -12.32
C LEU A 283 16.75 3.33 -12.45
N LEU A 284 17.07 4.05 -11.38
CA LEU A 284 18.15 5.05 -11.35
C LEU A 284 19.54 4.45 -11.59
N SER A 285 19.73 3.16 -11.26
CA SER A 285 20.96 2.43 -11.55
C SER A 285 20.97 1.73 -12.91
N GLY A 286 19.98 1.99 -13.77
CA GLY A 286 19.88 1.41 -15.12
C GLY A 286 19.44 -0.06 -15.13
N LYS A 287 18.93 -0.58 -14.02
CA LYS A 287 18.41 -1.96 -13.96
C LYS A 287 16.99 -2.00 -14.52
N SER A 288 16.66 -3.10 -15.17
CA SER A 288 15.26 -3.37 -15.54
C SER A 288 14.44 -3.71 -14.31
N VAL A 289 13.22 -3.15 -14.25
CA VAL A 289 12.26 -3.40 -13.17
C VAL A 289 10.98 -3.93 -13.81
N THR A 290 10.40 -4.99 -13.24
CA THR A 290 9.09 -5.48 -13.67
C THR A 290 8.07 -4.35 -13.48
N ARG A 291 7.28 -4.08 -14.51
CA ARG A 291 6.35 -2.96 -14.52
C ARG A 291 5.28 -3.05 -13.44
N GLU A 292 4.73 -4.24 -13.24
CA GLU A 292 3.71 -4.52 -12.21
C GLU A 292 4.34 -5.41 -11.15
N GLN A 293 4.40 -4.90 -9.93
CA GLN A 293 4.95 -5.61 -8.78
C GLN A 293 3.85 -5.83 -7.75
N SER A 294 3.38 -7.07 -7.68
CA SER A 294 2.36 -7.47 -6.74
C SER A 294 2.97 -7.76 -5.37
N ILE A 295 2.47 -7.08 -4.35
CA ILE A 295 2.82 -7.31 -2.95
C ILE A 295 1.87 -8.37 -2.39
N PRO A 296 2.38 -9.48 -1.84
CA PRO A 296 1.52 -10.52 -1.26
C PRO A 296 0.70 -10.00 -0.10
N VAL A 297 -0.54 -10.50 0.00
CA VAL A 297 -1.42 -10.25 1.15
C VAL A 297 -1.34 -11.39 2.15
N THR A 298 -1.84 -11.15 3.37
CA THR A 298 -1.99 -12.19 4.38
C THR A 298 -3.47 -12.35 4.75
N LEU A 299 -3.95 -13.58 4.75
CA LEU A 299 -5.25 -13.90 5.33
C LEU A 299 -5.08 -13.96 6.86
N VAL A 300 -5.59 -12.93 7.55
CA VAL A 300 -5.52 -12.83 9.00
C VAL A 300 -6.77 -13.45 9.60
N THR A 301 -6.56 -14.40 10.46
CA THR A 301 -7.58 -15.11 11.26
C THR A 301 -7.24 -14.98 12.73
N LYS A 302 -8.11 -15.43 13.61
CA LYS A 302 -7.82 -15.49 15.06
C LYS A 302 -6.49 -16.19 15.36
N ALA A 303 -6.10 -17.20 14.56
CA ALA A 303 -4.90 -18.00 14.82
C ALA A 303 -3.58 -17.22 14.63
N ASN A 304 -3.52 -16.26 13.69
CA ASN A 304 -2.33 -15.46 13.41
C ASN A 304 -2.47 -13.97 13.77
N LEU A 305 -3.59 -13.56 14.36
CA LEU A 305 -3.90 -12.18 14.74
C LEU A 305 -2.86 -11.55 15.69
N ALA A 306 -2.20 -12.36 16.51
CA ALA A 306 -1.25 -11.88 17.52
C ALA A 306 -0.14 -10.99 16.92
N ALA A 307 0.29 -11.28 15.69
CA ALA A 307 1.33 -10.52 14.99
C ALA A 307 0.92 -9.07 14.64
N TYR A 308 -0.39 -8.81 14.59
CA TYR A 308 -0.94 -7.51 14.14
C TYR A 308 -1.49 -6.65 15.27
N ARG A 309 -1.72 -7.21 16.47
CA ARG A 309 -2.39 -6.51 17.58
C ARG A 309 -1.74 -5.19 18.02
N ALA A 310 -0.42 -5.07 17.85
CA ALA A 310 0.30 -3.87 18.26
C ALA A 310 -0.06 -2.65 17.41
N GLU A 311 -0.48 -2.87 16.17
CA GLU A 311 -0.78 -1.83 15.17
C GLU A 311 -2.21 -1.29 15.30
N PHE A 312 -3.12 -2.06 15.93
CA PHE A 312 -4.56 -1.76 16.00
C PHE A 312 -5.08 -1.68 17.46
N LYS A 313 -4.28 -1.07 18.34
CA LYS A 313 -4.64 -0.82 19.75
C LYS A 313 -5.49 0.42 19.93
#